data_bfff54eb7859affb9ea1e60917d2d09f
#
_entry.id   bfff54eb7859affb9ea1e60917d2d09f
#
_cell.length_a   1.000
_cell.length_b   1.000
_cell.length_c   1.000
_cell.angle_alpha   90.00
_cell.angle_beta   90.00
_cell.angle_gamma   90.00
#
_symmetry.space_group_name_H-M   'P 1'
#
loop_
_entity.id
_entity.type
_entity.pdbx_description
1 polymer ?
#
loop_
_entity_poly.entity_id
_entity_poly.type
_entity_poly.pdbx_seq_one_letter_code
_entity_poly.pdbx_strand_id
1 'polypeptide(L)'
;MLPVRKVPEYRFLIKMGETETECYDPYAFPCQITEEEEKAFCAGVYYEAYKKLGAHPVEIKGVKGTLFAVWAPNAVSVNIAGDFNGWIGRATIMHRMPMSGIFELFVPGVEAGTHYKYEIKVKGGEVLLKADPYGNSADHDPEGALSLIHISEPMRPL
;
A
#
# COMPACT_ATOMS: atom_id res chain seq x y z
N MET A 1 31.58 6.45 4.07
CA MET A 1 30.35 5.97 3.42
C MET A 1 30.31 4.46 3.48
N LEU A 2 29.45 3.91 4.30
CA LEU A 2 29.32 2.46 4.37
C LEU A 2 28.65 1.95 3.07
N PRO A 3 29.16 0.88 2.45
CA PRO A 3 28.52 0.33 1.27
C PRO A 3 27.10 -0.14 1.64
N VAL A 4 26.12 0.29 0.87
CA VAL A 4 24.74 -0.21 1.00
C VAL A 4 24.78 -1.69 0.62
N ARG A 5 24.71 -2.57 1.60
CA ARG A 5 24.53 -3.99 1.34
C ARG A 5 23.15 -4.15 0.70
N LYS A 6 23.09 -4.71 -0.49
CA LYS A 6 21.82 -5.19 -1.05
C LYS A 6 21.21 -6.14 -0.02
N VAL A 7 20.03 -5.80 0.45
CA VAL A 7 19.26 -6.73 1.29
C VAL A 7 18.97 -7.94 0.42
N PRO A 8 19.39 -9.14 0.82
CA PRO A 8 19.11 -10.34 0.04
C PRO A 8 17.60 -10.54 -0.06
N GLU A 9 17.15 -11.04 -1.20
CA GLU A 9 15.77 -11.46 -1.35
C GLU A 9 15.49 -12.58 -0.34
N TYR A 10 14.53 -12.35 0.55
CA TYR A 10 14.15 -13.32 1.58
C TYR A 10 12.65 -13.55 1.58
N ARG A 11 12.26 -14.70 2.04
CA ARG A 11 10.87 -15.12 2.21
C ARG A 11 10.68 -15.65 3.62
N PHE A 12 9.50 -15.49 4.13
CA PHE A 12 9.11 -16.14 5.38
C PHE A 12 8.39 -17.44 5.08
N LEU A 13 8.81 -18.51 5.71
CA LEU A 13 8.09 -19.77 5.73
C LEU A 13 7.31 -19.87 7.02
N ILE A 14 6.00 -19.78 6.95
CA ILE A 14 5.11 -19.90 8.09
C ILE A 14 4.60 -21.34 8.14
N LYS A 15 4.94 -22.04 9.21
CA LYS A 15 4.41 -23.38 9.50
C LYS A 15 3.25 -23.27 10.47
N MET A 16 2.07 -23.69 10.01
CA MET A 16 0.88 -23.83 10.85
C MET A 16 0.43 -25.30 10.79
N GLY A 17 0.89 -26.09 11.77
CA GLY A 17 0.65 -27.53 11.75
C GLY A 17 1.38 -28.22 10.60
N GLU A 18 0.64 -28.92 9.73
CA GLU A 18 1.18 -29.58 8.53
C GLU A 18 1.23 -28.66 7.28
N THR A 19 0.72 -27.43 7.40
CA THR A 19 0.67 -26.49 6.28
C THR A 19 1.86 -25.54 6.33
N GLU A 20 2.64 -25.51 5.25
CA GLU A 20 3.72 -24.53 5.02
C GLU A 20 3.24 -23.48 4.02
N THR A 21 3.28 -22.21 4.40
CA THR A 21 2.93 -21.09 3.55
C THR A 21 4.12 -20.17 3.38
N GLU A 22 4.53 -19.93 2.12
CA GLU A 22 5.53 -18.92 1.80
C GLU A 22 4.89 -17.53 1.86
N CYS A 23 5.46 -16.64 2.66
CA CYS A 23 5.06 -15.25 2.74
C CYS A 23 6.22 -14.34 2.37
N TYR A 24 5.93 -13.34 1.55
CA TYR A 24 6.87 -12.28 1.21
C TYR A 24 6.75 -11.13 2.21
N ASP A 25 7.88 -10.54 2.55
CA ASP A 25 7.90 -9.32 3.35
C ASP A 25 7.55 -8.12 2.46
N PRO A 26 6.49 -7.37 2.76
CA PRO A 26 6.16 -6.15 2.02
C PRO A 26 7.31 -5.14 2.00
N TYR A 27 8.09 -5.08 3.07
CA TYR A 27 9.19 -4.12 3.22
C TYR A 27 10.47 -4.51 2.45
N ALA A 28 10.53 -5.71 1.88
CA ALA A 28 11.62 -6.13 1.00
C ALA A 28 11.53 -5.54 -0.41
N PHE A 29 10.38 -4.97 -0.79
CA PHE A 29 10.16 -4.36 -2.09
C PHE A 29 10.52 -2.87 -2.07
N PRO A 30 11.18 -2.36 -3.14
CA PRO A 30 11.53 -0.94 -3.21
C PRO A 30 10.28 -0.08 -3.44
N CYS A 31 10.39 1.20 -3.08
CA CYS A 31 9.37 2.19 -3.42
C CYS A 31 9.18 2.27 -4.94
N GLN A 32 7.93 2.37 -5.38
CA GLN A 32 7.56 2.42 -6.78
C GLN A 32 7.37 3.85 -7.28
N ILE A 33 7.09 4.80 -6.38
CA ILE A 33 7.07 6.21 -6.70
C ILE A 33 8.51 6.72 -6.71
N THR A 34 8.94 7.24 -7.86
CA THR A 34 10.28 7.77 -8.02
C THR A 34 10.41 9.16 -7.41
N GLU A 35 11.63 9.57 -7.12
CA GLU A 35 11.90 10.93 -6.64
C GLU A 35 11.46 12.01 -7.63
N GLU A 36 11.56 11.74 -8.93
CA GLU A 36 11.09 12.63 -9.99
C GLU A 36 9.57 12.77 -9.99
N GLU A 37 8.85 11.67 -9.84
CA GLU A 37 7.38 11.68 -9.71
C GLU A 37 6.94 12.41 -8.45
N GLU A 38 7.66 12.24 -7.34
CA GLU A 38 7.39 12.95 -6.10
C GLU A 38 7.60 14.46 -6.26
N LYS A 39 8.68 14.87 -6.88
CA LYS A 39 8.95 16.29 -7.19
C LYS A 39 7.86 16.89 -8.10
N ALA A 40 7.45 16.17 -9.13
CA ALA A 40 6.37 16.58 -10.02
C ALA A 40 5.03 16.73 -9.29
N PHE A 41 4.75 15.82 -8.37
CA PHE A 41 3.55 15.89 -7.52
C PHE A 41 3.57 17.12 -6.61
N CYS A 42 4.69 17.41 -5.95
CA CYS A 42 4.85 18.60 -5.11
C CYS A 42 4.74 19.90 -5.89
N ALA A 43 5.18 19.91 -7.15
CA ALA A 43 5.04 21.04 -8.05
C ALA A 43 3.64 21.22 -8.65
N GLY A 44 2.72 20.28 -8.40
CA GLY A 44 1.35 20.31 -8.94
C GLY A 44 1.25 19.99 -10.44
N VAL A 45 2.28 19.38 -11.02
CA VAL A 45 2.34 19.05 -12.46
C VAL A 45 2.27 17.56 -12.76
N TYR A 46 2.06 16.73 -11.75
CA TYR A 46 1.90 15.29 -11.93
C TYR A 46 0.43 14.93 -12.19
N TYR A 47 -0.01 15.12 -13.41
CA TYR A 47 -1.40 14.90 -13.81
C TYR A 47 -1.83 13.43 -13.83
N GLU A 48 -0.88 12.50 -13.86
CA GLU A 48 -1.14 11.06 -13.86
C GLU A 48 -1.04 10.42 -12.46
N ALA A 49 -1.12 11.22 -11.40
CA ALA A 49 -1.05 10.75 -10.03
C ALA A 49 -2.06 9.62 -9.72
N TYR A 50 -3.23 9.65 -10.34
CA TYR A 50 -4.26 8.62 -10.20
C TYR A 50 -3.81 7.23 -10.64
N LYS A 51 -2.77 7.12 -11.45
CA LYS A 51 -2.18 5.83 -11.87
C LYS A 51 -1.32 5.20 -10.77
N LYS A 52 -0.86 6.00 -9.83
CA LYS A 52 -0.05 5.55 -8.69
C LYS A 52 -0.82 5.58 -7.38
N LEU A 53 -1.63 6.62 -7.16
CA LEU A 53 -2.47 6.74 -5.97
C LEU A 53 -3.65 5.79 -6.04
N GLY A 54 -4.03 5.24 -4.90
CA GLY A 54 -5.05 4.20 -4.78
C GLY A 54 -4.45 2.82 -4.58
N ALA A 55 -5.22 1.81 -4.87
CA ALA A 55 -4.80 0.40 -4.78
C ALA A 55 -4.74 -0.20 -6.19
N HIS A 56 -3.55 -0.55 -6.63
CA HIS A 56 -3.32 -1.08 -7.97
C HIS A 56 -2.71 -2.46 -7.91
N PRO A 57 -3.40 -3.51 -8.39
CA PRO A 57 -2.79 -4.83 -8.57
C PRO A 57 -1.63 -4.74 -9.56
N VAL A 58 -0.46 -5.18 -9.11
CA VAL A 58 0.78 -5.13 -9.91
C VAL A 58 1.64 -6.37 -9.63
N GLU A 59 2.61 -6.60 -10.49
CA GLU A 59 3.62 -7.62 -10.30
C GLU A 59 5.00 -6.96 -10.20
N ILE A 60 5.69 -7.16 -9.08
CA ILE A 60 7.02 -6.61 -8.82
C ILE A 60 7.99 -7.77 -8.61
N LYS A 61 9.06 -7.84 -9.39
CA LYS A 61 10.08 -8.91 -9.34
C LYS A 61 9.47 -10.33 -9.41
N GLY A 62 8.44 -10.51 -10.24
CA GLY A 62 7.74 -11.77 -10.40
C GLY A 62 6.74 -12.09 -9.31
N VAL A 63 6.52 -11.21 -8.35
CA VAL A 63 5.57 -11.39 -7.24
C VAL A 63 4.33 -10.55 -7.48
N LYS A 64 3.17 -11.21 -7.52
CA LYS A 64 1.86 -10.57 -7.65
C LYS A 64 1.38 -10.03 -6.30
N GLY A 65 0.84 -8.84 -6.32
CA GLY A 65 0.28 -8.19 -5.14
C GLY A 65 -0.42 -6.90 -5.50
N THR A 66 -0.59 -6.03 -4.52
CA THR A 66 -1.23 -4.74 -4.71
C THR A 66 -0.34 -3.62 -4.18
N LEU A 67 -0.14 -2.60 -4.99
CA LEU A 67 0.51 -1.36 -4.59
C LEU A 67 -0.54 -0.40 -4.04
N PHE A 68 -0.38 -0.04 -2.78
CA PHE A 68 -1.22 0.98 -2.12
C PHE A 68 -0.45 2.29 -2.03
N ALA A 69 -1.07 3.37 -2.41
CA ALA A 69 -0.52 4.70 -2.26
C ALA A 69 -1.61 5.71 -1.92
N VAL A 70 -1.36 6.58 -0.96
CA VAL A 70 -2.30 7.61 -0.53
C VAL A 70 -1.57 8.88 -0.15
N TRP A 71 -2.14 10.02 -0.50
CA TRP A 71 -1.64 11.33 -0.09
C TRP A 71 -2.30 11.75 1.22
N ALA A 72 -1.49 11.85 2.27
CA ALA A 72 -1.93 12.23 3.61
C ALA A 72 -0.87 13.12 4.29
N PRO A 73 -0.68 14.37 3.83
CA PRO A 73 0.45 15.21 4.24
C PRO A 73 0.42 15.55 5.74
N ASN A 74 -0.74 15.52 6.37
CA ASN A 74 -0.91 15.82 7.80
C ASN A 74 -0.87 14.57 8.69
N ALA A 75 -0.70 13.39 8.10
CA ALA A 75 -0.62 12.15 8.85
C ALA A 75 0.77 11.96 9.47
N VAL A 76 0.81 11.42 10.67
CA VAL A 76 2.03 10.93 11.32
C VAL A 76 2.40 9.55 10.79
N SER A 77 1.39 8.70 10.62
CA SER A 77 1.52 7.37 10.03
C SER A 77 0.23 6.96 9.32
N VAL A 78 0.36 6.08 8.35
CA VAL A 78 -0.76 5.47 7.65
C VAL A 78 -0.55 3.97 7.62
N ASN A 79 -1.56 3.23 8.01
CA ASN A 79 -1.59 1.78 7.96
C ASN A 79 -2.71 1.33 7.02
N ILE A 80 -2.63 0.10 6.55
CA ILE A 80 -3.68 -0.50 5.75
C ILE A 80 -4.37 -1.58 6.58
N ALA A 81 -5.67 -1.45 6.78
CA ALA A 81 -6.50 -2.48 7.39
C ALA A 81 -7.42 -3.09 6.33
N GLY A 82 -7.46 -4.40 6.24
CA GLY A 82 -8.26 -5.08 5.24
C GLY A 82 -8.43 -6.56 5.50
N ASP A 83 -9.14 -7.23 4.61
CA ASP A 83 -9.41 -8.67 4.71
C ASP A 83 -8.13 -9.52 4.79
N PHE A 84 -7.04 -9.05 4.19
CA PHE A 84 -5.76 -9.77 4.12
C PHE A 84 -4.97 -9.77 5.45
N ASN A 85 -5.27 -8.88 6.37
CA ASN A 85 -4.57 -8.79 7.66
C ASN A 85 -5.52 -8.81 8.88
N GLY A 86 -6.74 -9.30 8.68
CA GLY A 86 -7.75 -9.38 9.74
C GLY A 86 -8.19 -8.02 10.28
N TRP A 87 -8.09 -6.97 9.47
CA TRP A 87 -8.41 -5.58 9.83
C TRP A 87 -7.53 -4.98 10.92
N ILE A 88 -6.32 -5.53 11.09
CA ILE A 88 -5.31 -5.04 12.03
C ILE A 88 -4.30 -4.17 11.28
N GLY A 89 -4.57 -2.86 11.18
CA GLY A 89 -3.75 -1.91 10.43
C GLY A 89 -2.29 -1.85 10.87
N ARG A 90 -2.03 -1.97 12.17
CA ARG A 90 -0.66 -1.93 12.71
C ARG A 90 0.28 -3.04 12.19
N ALA A 91 -0.27 -4.07 11.56
CA ALA A 91 0.52 -5.11 10.91
C ALA A 91 1.04 -4.69 9.53
N THR A 92 0.51 -3.63 8.96
CA THR A 92 0.81 -3.19 7.60
C THR A 92 0.98 -1.66 7.57
N ILE A 93 2.17 -1.21 7.96
CA ILE A 93 2.53 0.20 8.06
C ILE A 93 3.10 0.67 6.72
N MET A 94 2.55 1.75 6.17
CA MET A 94 3.00 2.31 4.91
C MET A 94 4.26 3.16 5.07
N HIS A 95 5.09 3.15 4.03
CA HIS A 95 6.27 4.00 3.95
C HIS A 95 5.90 5.43 3.53
N ARG A 96 6.37 6.42 4.27
CA ARG A 96 6.17 7.83 3.95
C ARG A 96 7.24 8.32 2.99
N MET A 97 6.82 8.90 1.87
CA MET A 97 7.71 9.62 0.98
C MET A 97 8.19 10.94 1.63
N PRO A 98 9.48 11.30 1.49
CA PRO A 98 10.06 12.37 2.30
C PRO A 98 9.53 13.78 2.00
N MET A 99 9.11 14.07 0.78
CA MET A 99 8.75 15.43 0.35
C MET A 99 7.25 15.66 0.19
N SER A 100 6.52 14.71 -0.36
CA SER A 100 5.14 14.90 -0.81
C SER A 100 4.09 14.61 0.27
N GLY A 101 4.42 13.81 1.28
CA GLY A 101 3.44 13.27 2.20
C GLY A 101 2.59 12.15 1.59
N ILE A 102 3.05 11.55 0.52
CA ILE A 102 2.50 10.31 -0.03
C ILE A 102 3.02 9.14 0.81
N PHE A 103 2.11 8.25 1.16
CA PHE A 103 2.43 6.97 1.80
C PHE A 103 2.22 5.87 0.79
N GLU A 104 3.17 4.96 0.67
CA GLU A 104 3.07 3.84 -0.25
C GLU A 104 3.53 2.53 0.40
N LEU A 105 2.97 1.42 -0.06
CA LEU A 105 3.42 0.07 0.29
C LEU A 105 2.92 -0.92 -0.76
N PHE A 106 3.81 -1.80 -1.21
CA PHE A 106 3.43 -2.98 -1.97
C PHE A 106 3.16 -4.15 -1.01
N VAL A 107 1.98 -4.72 -1.09
CA VAL A 107 1.59 -5.89 -0.28
C VAL A 107 1.47 -7.11 -1.17
N PRO A 108 2.41 -8.06 -1.08
CA PRO A 108 2.37 -9.29 -1.86
C PRO A 108 1.14 -10.13 -1.52
N GLY A 109 0.60 -10.82 -2.53
CA GLY A 109 -0.49 -11.77 -2.34
C GLY A 109 -1.88 -11.16 -2.16
N VAL A 110 -2.01 -9.84 -2.16
CA VAL A 110 -3.31 -9.16 -2.09
C VAL A 110 -3.87 -9.02 -3.50
N GLU A 111 -5.08 -9.53 -3.70
CA GLU A 111 -5.74 -9.60 -5.00
C GLU A 111 -6.91 -8.63 -5.11
N ALA A 112 -7.38 -8.43 -6.34
CA ALA A 112 -8.62 -7.70 -6.59
C ALA A 112 -9.83 -8.35 -5.89
N GLY A 113 -10.79 -7.55 -5.47
CA GLY A 113 -11.94 -8.00 -4.69
C GLY A 113 -11.70 -7.96 -3.17
N THR A 114 -10.51 -7.60 -2.73
CA THR A 114 -10.18 -7.44 -1.32
C THR A 114 -10.68 -6.08 -0.81
N HIS A 115 -11.35 -6.08 0.33
CA HIS A 115 -11.78 -4.85 0.99
C HIS A 115 -10.67 -4.31 1.89
N TYR A 116 -10.54 -2.99 1.94
CA TYR A 116 -9.55 -2.31 2.78
C TYR A 116 -9.99 -0.90 3.17
N LYS A 117 -9.34 -0.37 4.20
CA LYS A 117 -9.37 1.05 4.61
C LYS A 117 -7.98 1.50 4.99
N TYR A 118 -7.76 2.80 4.98
CA TYR A 118 -6.58 3.41 5.58
C TYR A 118 -6.86 3.79 7.04
N GLU A 119 -5.96 3.39 7.90
CA GLU A 119 -5.90 3.80 9.30
C GLU A 119 -4.88 4.93 9.41
N ILE A 120 -5.36 6.16 9.53
CA ILE A 120 -4.54 7.37 9.49
C ILE A 120 -4.40 7.90 10.91
N LYS A 121 -3.16 7.94 11.40
CA LYS A 121 -2.83 8.58 12.67
C LYS A 121 -2.41 10.03 12.41
N VAL A 122 -3.14 10.97 13.01
CA VAL A 122 -2.83 12.39 12.91
C VAL A 122 -2.05 12.89 14.13
N LYS A 123 -1.47 14.08 14.03
CA LYS A 123 -0.86 14.76 15.17
C LYS A 123 -1.91 14.93 16.28
N GLY A 124 -1.55 14.57 17.51
CA GLY A 124 -2.49 14.55 18.64
C GLY A 124 -2.91 13.12 19.04
N GLY A 125 -2.56 12.11 18.25
CA GLY A 125 -2.76 10.69 18.59
C GLY A 125 -4.10 10.11 18.16
N GLU A 126 -4.97 10.90 17.55
CA GLU A 126 -6.23 10.41 16.99
C GLU A 126 -5.97 9.51 15.78
N VAL A 127 -6.73 8.42 15.70
CA VAL A 127 -6.68 7.46 14.58
C VAL A 127 -8.01 7.51 13.86
N LEU A 128 -7.93 7.77 12.55
CA LEU A 128 -9.09 7.88 11.66
C LEU A 128 -9.08 6.72 10.66
N LEU A 129 -10.20 6.03 10.56
CA LEU A 129 -10.41 5.05 9.48
C LEU A 129 -11.04 5.77 8.28
N LYS A 130 -10.35 5.75 7.15
CA LYS A 130 -10.78 6.42 5.92
C LYS A 130 -10.79 5.46 4.74
N ALA A 131 -11.85 5.58 3.94
CA ALA A 131 -11.87 4.97 2.62
C ALA A 131 -10.85 5.65 1.69
N ASP A 132 -10.38 4.90 0.69
CA ASP A 132 -9.46 5.43 -0.31
C ASP A 132 -10.17 6.44 -1.22
N PRO A 133 -9.68 7.69 -1.31
CA PRO A 133 -10.27 8.67 -2.21
C PRO A 133 -10.13 8.30 -3.70
N TYR A 134 -9.19 7.43 -4.03
CA TYR A 134 -9.01 6.87 -5.38
C TYR A 134 -9.59 5.46 -5.55
N GLY A 135 -10.34 4.99 -4.55
CA GLY A 135 -11.03 3.69 -4.62
C GLY A 135 -12.09 3.68 -5.72
N ASN A 136 -12.04 2.69 -6.60
CA ASN A 136 -12.94 2.60 -7.75
C ASN A 136 -14.35 2.12 -7.39
N SER A 137 -14.54 1.56 -6.22
CA SER A 137 -15.83 1.08 -5.74
C SER A 137 -15.90 1.21 -4.24
N ALA A 138 -16.98 1.76 -3.75
CA ALA A 138 -17.29 1.79 -2.33
C ALA A 138 -18.50 0.90 -2.11
N ASP A 139 -18.31 -0.21 -1.40
CA ASP A 139 -19.44 -0.96 -0.87
C ASP A 139 -20.00 -0.20 0.35
N HIS A 140 -21.32 -0.04 0.35
CA HIS A 140 -22.02 0.58 1.47
C HIS A 140 -22.16 -0.45 2.60
N ASP A 141 -21.22 -0.40 3.52
CA ASP A 141 -21.34 -1.06 4.81
C ASP A 141 -22.01 -0.08 5.80
N PRO A 142 -22.91 -0.56 6.69
CA PRO A 142 -23.47 0.26 7.77
C PRO A 142 -22.42 0.96 8.66
N GLU A 143 -21.21 0.42 8.73
CA GLU A 143 -20.09 1.00 9.48
C GLU A 143 -19.22 1.96 8.67
N GLY A 144 -19.62 2.33 7.47
CA GLY A 144 -18.94 3.27 6.58
C GLY A 144 -18.40 2.63 5.31
N ALA A 145 -18.08 3.48 4.34
CA ALA A 145 -17.61 3.03 3.03
C ALA A 145 -16.32 2.21 3.11
N LEU A 146 -16.32 1.05 2.50
CA LEU A 146 -15.14 0.21 2.27
C LEU A 146 -14.60 0.45 0.88
N SER A 147 -13.29 0.52 0.75
CA SER A 147 -12.65 0.55 -0.57
C SER A 147 -12.43 -0.86 -1.07
N LEU A 148 -12.75 -1.09 -2.33
CA LEU A 148 -12.56 -2.38 -3.01
C LEU A 148 -11.41 -2.27 -4.00
N ILE A 149 -10.52 -3.23 -3.97
CA ILE A 149 -9.47 -3.35 -4.99
C ILE A 149 -10.11 -3.87 -6.27
N HIS A 150 -10.05 -3.06 -7.32
CA HIS A 150 -10.68 -3.38 -8.60
C HIS A 150 -9.63 -3.46 -9.72
N ILE A 151 -9.75 -4.46 -10.58
CA ILE A 151 -8.97 -4.50 -11.83
C ILE A 151 -9.81 -3.87 -12.93
N SER A 152 -9.45 -2.65 -13.32
CA SER A 152 -10.04 -1.98 -14.49
C SER A 152 -9.26 -2.28 -15.79
N GLU A 153 -8.01 -2.73 -15.66
CA GLU A 153 -7.11 -3.06 -16.76
C GLU A 153 -6.33 -4.35 -16.46
N PRO A 154 -5.79 -5.02 -17.49
CA PRO A 154 -4.89 -6.16 -17.27
C PRO A 154 -3.70 -5.75 -16.41
N MET A 155 -3.30 -6.63 -15.49
CA MET A 155 -2.13 -6.43 -14.64
C MET A 155 -0.88 -6.25 -15.49
N ARG A 156 -0.13 -5.17 -15.27
CA ARG A 156 1.12 -4.87 -15.95
C ARG A 156 2.30 -5.05 -15.00
N PRO A 157 3.40 -5.69 -15.44
CA PRO A 157 4.63 -5.69 -14.65
C PRO A 157 5.22 -4.27 -14.58
N LEU A 158 5.74 -3.95 -13.42
CA LEU A 158 6.44 -2.69 -13.18
C LEU A 158 7.95 -2.86 -13.30
#